data_9c3f18b706c4607b0ecbe31537e8452e
#
_entry.id   9c3f18b706c4607b0ecbe31537e8452e
#
_cell.length_a   1.000
_cell.length_b   1.000
_cell.length_c   1.000
_cell.angle_alpha   90.00
_cell.angle_beta   90.00
_cell.angle_gamma   90.00
#
_symmetry.space_group_name_H-M   'P 1'
#
loop_
_entity.id
_entity.type
_entity.pdbx_description
1 polymer ?
#
loop_
_entity_poly.entity_id
_entity_poly.type
_entity_poly.pdbx_seq_one_letter_code
_entity_poly.pdbx_strand_id
1 'polypeptide(L)'
;MAKDTKERILDEALRQFSQKGYDGTNIRELTASLGLVKSSMYKHYKSKEEIWNSLLDRMIVYYNERFGSAENLPPVPDTLDELVAMTTRMVDITVHDERIVMTRKLLSIEQYRDDRARQLATKHFLTGLTEMFTYIFDGMMKKDLLRNDDPQILAFAYTAPISALIHLCDREPEKTADAISQIKAFSEHFVSVYGQENRSE
;
A
#
# COMPACT_ATOMS: atom_id res chain seq x y z
N MET A 1 4.51 -4.27 -26.28
CA MET A 1 4.32 -2.87 -26.76
C MET A 1 5.30 -1.96 -26.02
N ALA A 2 5.93 -1.00 -26.70
CA ALA A 2 6.77 0.00 -26.04
C ALA A 2 5.89 0.85 -25.13
N LYS A 3 6.28 1.03 -23.86
CA LYS A 3 5.58 1.93 -22.93
C LYS A 3 5.52 3.34 -23.53
N ASP A 4 4.35 3.98 -23.45
CA ASP A 4 4.19 5.39 -23.83
C ASP A 4 5.22 6.26 -23.08
N THR A 5 5.72 7.29 -23.73
CA THR A 5 6.72 8.21 -23.15
C THR A 5 6.20 8.86 -21.85
N LYS A 6 4.90 9.14 -21.76
CA LYS A 6 4.28 9.64 -20.52
C LYS A 6 4.47 8.67 -19.35
N GLU A 7 4.19 7.39 -19.57
CA GLU A 7 4.36 6.34 -18.55
C GLU A 7 5.82 6.18 -18.12
N ARG A 8 6.75 6.24 -19.08
CA ARG A 8 8.19 6.19 -18.78
C ARG A 8 8.65 7.36 -17.92
N ILE A 9 8.11 8.57 -18.18
CA ILE A 9 8.41 9.77 -17.38
C ILE A 9 7.89 9.58 -15.95
N LEU A 10 6.67 9.07 -15.74
CA LEU A 10 6.11 8.84 -14.43
C LEU A 10 6.83 7.72 -13.67
N ASP A 11 7.26 6.65 -14.36
CA ASP A 11 8.05 5.58 -13.72
C ASP A 11 9.39 6.12 -13.20
N GLU A 12 10.08 6.89 -14.03
CA GLU A 12 11.36 7.49 -13.66
C GLU A 12 11.19 8.58 -12.56
N ALA A 13 10.08 9.35 -12.64
CA ALA A 13 9.74 10.31 -11.59
C ALA A 13 9.50 9.61 -10.25
N LEU A 14 8.74 8.51 -10.23
CA LEU A 14 8.55 7.71 -9.01
C LEU A 14 9.88 7.23 -8.45
N ARG A 15 10.76 6.69 -9.30
CA ARG A 15 12.06 6.20 -8.88
C ARG A 15 12.93 7.32 -8.27
N GLN A 16 13.01 8.48 -8.90
CA GLN A 16 13.84 9.59 -8.40
C GLN A 16 13.22 10.27 -7.18
N PHE A 17 11.91 10.53 -7.19
CA PHE A 17 11.23 11.16 -6.07
C PHE A 17 11.24 10.26 -4.82
N SER A 18 11.14 8.95 -4.96
CA SER A 18 11.22 8.02 -3.82
C SER A 18 12.59 7.97 -3.14
N GLN A 19 13.65 8.44 -3.84
CA GLN A 19 15.01 8.48 -3.32
C GLN A 19 15.42 9.86 -2.77
N LYS A 20 14.99 10.94 -3.44
CA LYS A 20 15.49 12.30 -3.19
C LYS A 20 14.39 13.27 -2.74
N GLY A 21 13.14 12.83 -2.75
CA GLY A 21 11.98 13.70 -2.57
C GLY A 21 11.67 14.55 -3.82
N TYR A 22 10.54 15.23 -3.76
CA TYR A 22 10.12 16.14 -4.81
C TYR A 22 11.16 17.24 -5.03
N ASP A 23 11.52 18.00 -4.01
CA ASP A 23 12.45 19.13 -4.13
C ASP A 23 13.85 18.70 -4.58
N GLY A 24 14.35 17.58 -4.10
CA GLY A 24 15.67 17.04 -4.41
C GLY A 24 15.81 16.49 -5.84
N THR A 25 14.73 16.36 -6.60
CA THR A 25 14.77 15.85 -7.98
C THR A 25 14.77 16.99 -9.00
N ASN A 26 15.72 16.91 -9.94
CA ASN A 26 15.87 17.90 -11.01
C ASN A 26 15.33 17.35 -12.34
N ILE A 27 14.57 18.18 -13.05
CA ILE A 27 14.04 17.86 -14.39
C ILE A 27 15.12 17.46 -15.40
N ARG A 28 16.32 18.05 -15.31
CA ARG A 28 17.44 17.67 -16.19
C ARG A 28 17.91 16.23 -15.93
N GLU A 29 18.02 15.85 -14.66
CA GLU A 29 18.39 14.47 -14.29
C GLU A 29 17.33 13.48 -14.74
N LEU A 30 16.05 13.81 -14.52
CA LEU A 30 14.92 12.97 -14.95
C LEU A 30 14.89 12.77 -16.47
N THR A 31 15.13 13.83 -17.25
CA THR A 31 15.16 13.71 -18.71
C THR A 31 16.40 12.99 -19.22
N ALA A 32 17.55 13.24 -18.61
CA ALA A 32 18.82 12.58 -18.97
C ALA A 32 18.75 11.06 -18.79
N SER A 33 18.19 10.59 -17.68
CA SER A 33 18.04 9.13 -17.40
C SER A 33 17.14 8.42 -18.41
N LEU A 34 16.23 9.16 -19.06
CA LEU A 34 15.34 8.63 -20.10
C LEU A 34 15.90 8.77 -21.52
N GLY A 35 17.07 9.40 -21.68
CA GLY A 35 17.61 9.77 -22.99
C GLY A 35 16.78 10.84 -23.71
N LEU A 36 16.04 11.67 -22.97
CA LEU A 36 15.20 12.73 -23.49
C LEU A 36 15.89 14.09 -23.34
N VAL A 37 15.65 14.98 -24.28
CA VAL A 37 15.96 16.40 -24.12
C VAL A 37 14.82 17.10 -23.36
N LYS A 38 15.15 18.14 -22.60
CA LYS A 38 14.20 18.89 -21.79
C LYS A 38 12.95 19.35 -22.57
N SER A 39 13.12 19.82 -23.80
CA SER A 39 12.02 20.24 -24.68
C SER A 39 11.08 19.07 -25.04
N SER A 40 11.59 17.85 -25.13
CA SER A 40 10.77 16.67 -25.43
C SER A 40 9.87 16.31 -24.23
N MET A 41 10.37 16.45 -23.01
CA MET A 41 9.56 16.23 -21.81
C MET A 41 8.40 17.24 -21.72
N TYR A 42 8.65 18.51 -22.03
CA TYR A 42 7.62 19.56 -21.98
C TYR A 42 6.51 19.40 -23.03
N LYS A 43 6.65 18.51 -24.01
CA LYS A 43 5.54 18.09 -24.88
C LYS A 43 4.55 17.17 -24.16
N HIS A 44 4.97 16.50 -23.10
CA HIS A 44 4.17 15.55 -22.33
C HIS A 44 3.64 16.13 -21.01
N TYR A 45 4.47 16.94 -20.32
CA TYR A 45 4.16 17.56 -19.04
C TYR A 45 4.68 19.00 -18.99
N LYS A 46 3.82 19.97 -18.73
CA LYS A 46 4.15 21.41 -18.76
C LYS A 46 5.09 21.84 -17.62
N SER A 47 5.09 21.10 -16.51
CA SER A 47 5.89 21.42 -15.33
C SER A 47 6.25 20.17 -14.52
N LYS A 48 7.18 20.30 -13.57
CA LYS A 48 7.47 19.28 -12.56
C LYS A 48 6.26 18.99 -11.67
N GLU A 49 5.49 20.03 -11.37
CA GLU A 49 4.26 19.93 -10.60
C GLU A 49 3.18 19.11 -11.33
N GLU A 50 3.05 19.24 -12.65
CA GLU A 50 2.14 18.41 -13.42
C GLU A 50 2.56 16.92 -13.41
N ILE A 51 3.88 16.65 -13.47
CA ILE A 51 4.41 15.29 -13.28
C ILE A 51 4.05 14.77 -11.89
N TRP A 52 4.25 15.59 -10.86
CA TRP A 52 3.93 15.26 -9.47
C TRP A 52 2.47 14.89 -9.29
N ASN A 53 1.56 15.76 -9.73
CA ASN A 53 0.13 15.52 -9.61
C ASN A 53 -0.32 14.27 -10.38
N SER A 54 0.17 14.08 -11.62
CA SER A 54 -0.12 12.90 -12.42
C SER A 54 0.44 11.62 -11.79
N LEU A 55 1.58 11.72 -11.11
CA LEU A 55 2.16 10.60 -10.37
C LEU A 55 1.29 10.21 -9.17
N LEU A 56 0.81 11.18 -8.38
CA LEU A 56 -0.10 10.91 -7.26
C LEU A 56 -1.41 10.29 -7.74
N ASP A 57 -1.99 10.77 -8.86
CA ASP A 57 -3.18 10.16 -9.46
C ASP A 57 -2.94 8.69 -9.84
N ARG A 58 -1.81 8.43 -10.50
CA ARG A 58 -1.43 7.06 -10.89
C ARG A 58 -1.18 6.15 -9.69
N MET A 59 -0.63 6.66 -8.59
CA MET A 59 -0.46 5.89 -7.34
C MET A 59 -1.80 5.42 -6.79
N ILE A 60 -2.82 6.28 -6.78
CA ILE A 60 -4.16 5.92 -6.31
C ILE A 60 -4.74 4.79 -7.16
N VAL A 61 -4.69 4.92 -8.49
CA VAL A 61 -5.19 3.88 -9.41
C VAL A 61 -4.46 2.55 -9.17
N TYR A 62 -3.12 2.59 -9.15
CA TYR A 62 -2.31 1.39 -8.98
C TYR A 62 -2.57 0.70 -7.64
N TYR A 63 -2.74 1.47 -6.55
CA TYR A 63 -3.04 0.93 -5.23
C TYR A 63 -4.43 0.28 -5.19
N ASN A 64 -5.43 0.95 -5.79
CA ASN A 64 -6.78 0.41 -5.86
C ASN A 64 -6.87 -0.88 -6.69
N GLU A 65 -6.08 -1.01 -7.75
CA GLU A 65 -5.98 -2.25 -8.54
C GLU A 65 -5.40 -3.44 -7.75
N ARG A 66 -4.55 -3.18 -6.76
CA ARG A 66 -3.90 -4.23 -5.95
C ARG A 66 -4.68 -4.62 -4.71
N PHE A 67 -5.31 -3.66 -4.05
CA PHE A 67 -5.93 -3.84 -2.74
C PHE A 67 -7.43 -3.60 -2.71
N GLY A 68 -8.01 -3.19 -3.82
CA GLY A 68 -9.40 -2.76 -3.88
C GLY A 68 -9.59 -1.27 -3.57
N SER A 69 -10.82 -0.81 -3.70
CA SER A 69 -11.24 0.56 -3.39
C SER A 69 -12.50 0.51 -2.52
N ALA A 70 -12.95 1.67 -2.03
CA ALA A 70 -14.22 1.76 -1.29
C ALA A 70 -15.43 1.24 -2.08
N GLU A 71 -15.35 1.27 -3.42
CA GLU A 71 -16.40 0.80 -4.33
C GLU A 71 -16.22 -0.69 -4.73
N ASN A 72 -15.04 -1.25 -4.49
CA ASN A 72 -14.70 -2.62 -4.85
C ASN A 72 -13.81 -3.25 -3.76
N LEU A 73 -14.43 -3.54 -2.63
CA LEU A 73 -13.76 -4.20 -1.51
C LEU A 73 -13.49 -5.68 -1.83
N PRO A 74 -12.43 -6.28 -1.27
CA PRO A 74 -12.15 -7.69 -1.43
C PRO A 74 -13.30 -8.54 -0.83
N PRO A 75 -13.52 -9.77 -1.34
CA PRO A 75 -14.50 -10.66 -0.76
C PRO A 75 -14.17 -10.97 0.70
N VAL A 76 -15.23 -11.11 1.51
CA VAL A 76 -15.10 -11.55 2.91
C VAL A 76 -14.69 -13.02 2.93
N PRO A 77 -13.60 -13.41 3.58
CA PRO A 77 -13.16 -14.80 3.71
C PRO A 77 -14.26 -15.73 4.22
N ASP A 78 -14.26 -16.94 3.71
CA ASP A 78 -15.21 -18.01 4.11
C ASP A 78 -14.63 -18.91 5.21
N THR A 79 -13.34 -18.77 5.51
CA THR A 79 -12.65 -19.51 6.58
C THR A 79 -11.61 -18.64 7.29
N LEU A 80 -11.19 -19.08 8.48
CA LEU A 80 -10.11 -18.43 9.23
C LEU A 80 -8.77 -18.56 8.48
N ASP A 81 -8.52 -19.69 7.83
CA ASP A 81 -7.31 -19.92 7.02
C ASP A 81 -7.25 -18.98 5.80
N GLU A 82 -8.39 -18.69 5.20
CA GLU A 82 -8.47 -17.72 4.10
C GLU A 82 -8.11 -16.31 4.56
N LEU A 83 -8.49 -15.90 5.77
CA LEU A 83 -8.08 -14.63 6.35
C LEU A 83 -6.56 -14.54 6.48
N VAL A 84 -5.92 -15.58 7.03
CA VAL A 84 -4.45 -15.66 7.17
C VAL A 84 -3.78 -15.64 5.79
N ALA A 85 -4.29 -16.42 4.83
CA ALA A 85 -3.76 -16.46 3.46
C ALA A 85 -3.93 -15.12 2.73
N MET A 86 -5.07 -14.45 2.88
CA MET A 86 -5.32 -13.12 2.32
C MET A 86 -4.34 -12.11 2.88
N THR A 87 -4.19 -12.05 4.21
CA THR A 87 -3.25 -11.12 4.87
C THR A 87 -1.81 -11.36 4.41
N THR A 88 -1.37 -12.62 4.37
CA THR A 88 -0.03 -12.99 3.93
C THR A 88 0.23 -12.54 2.49
N ARG A 89 -0.73 -12.76 1.59
CA ARG A 89 -0.63 -12.32 0.17
C ARG A 89 -0.61 -10.80 0.04
N MET A 90 -1.42 -10.08 0.81
CA MET A 90 -1.41 -8.62 0.83
C MET A 90 -0.08 -8.06 1.32
N VAL A 91 0.49 -8.65 2.36
CA VAL A 91 1.81 -8.27 2.88
C VAL A 91 2.89 -8.55 1.85
N ASP A 92 2.88 -9.71 1.20
CA ASP A 92 3.84 -10.07 0.16
C ASP A 92 3.85 -9.05 -0.99
N ILE A 93 2.67 -8.67 -1.52
CA ILE A 93 2.54 -7.59 -2.50
C ILE A 93 3.10 -6.28 -1.94
N THR A 94 2.75 -5.94 -0.71
CA THR A 94 3.11 -4.67 -0.09
C THR A 94 4.63 -4.50 0.07
N VAL A 95 5.38 -5.56 0.33
CA VAL A 95 6.82 -5.49 0.57
C VAL A 95 7.67 -5.82 -0.65
N HIS A 96 7.12 -6.52 -1.66
CA HIS A 96 7.89 -6.94 -2.84
C HIS A 96 7.51 -6.20 -4.14
N ASP A 97 6.31 -5.59 -4.24
CA ASP A 97 5.97 -4.79 -5.41
C ASP A 97 6.76 -3.47 -5.38
N GLU A 98 7.73 -3.33 -6.29
CA GLU A 98 8.64 -2.17 -6.35
C GLU A 98 7.89 -0.83 -6.42
N ARG A 99 6.76 -0.76 -7.12
CA ARG A 99 5.96 0.48 -7.20
C ARG A 99 5.30 0.82 -5.88
N ILE A 100 4.76 -0.19 -5.18
CA ILE A 100 4.17 0.00 -3.85
C ILE A 100 5.24 0.46 -2.86
N VAL A 101 6.41 -0.19 -2.86
CA VAL A 101 7.55 0.19 -2.00
C VAL A 101 8.02 1.62 -2.29
N MET A 102 8.23 1.98 -3.56
CA MET A 102 8.62 3.34 -3.95
C MET A 102 7.55 4.37 -3.60
N THR A 103 6.27 4.04 -3.79
CA THR A 103 5.13 4.90 -3.39
C THR A 103 5.15 5.15 -1.89
N ARG A 104 5.30 4.11 -1.07
CA ARG A 104 5.34 4.23 0.39
C ARG A 104 6.52 5.07 0.87
N LYS A 105 7.72 4.87 0.29
CA LYS A 105 8.91 5.70 0.57
C LYS A 105 8.69 7.16 0.21
N LEU A 106 8.15 7.42 -0.97
CA LEU A 106 7.87 8.79 -1.43
C LEU A 106 6.85 9.49 -0.52
N LEU A 107 5.74 8.84 -0.21
CA LEU A 107 4.73 9.41 0.69
C LEU A 107 5.30 9.65 2.10
N SER A 108 6.17 8.78 2.58
CA SER A 108 6.86 8.96 3.87
C SER A 108 7.77 10.20 3.91
N ILE A 109 8.37 10.56 2.77
CA ILE A 109 9.21 11.76 2.64
C ILE A 109 8.34 13.03 2.57
N GLU A 110 7.28 13.01 1.75
CA GLU A 110 6.54 14.20 1.34
C GLU A 110 5.32 14.52 2.21
N GLN A 111 4.87 13.61 3.07
CA GLN A 111 3.65 13.77 3.88
C GLN A 111 3.63 15.01 4.78
N TYR A 112 4.79 15.57 5.11
CA TYR A 112 4.90 16.76 5.94
C TYR A 112 5.09 18.07 5.15
N ARG A 113 5.15 17.96 3.81
CA ARG A 113 5.42 19.09 2.91
C ARG A 113 4.31 19.33 1.90
N ASP A 114 3.55 18.27 1.57
CA ASP A 114 2.49 18.28 0.58
C ASP A 114 1.21 17.69 1.17
N ASP A 115 0.12 18.47 1.15
CA ASP A 115 -1.15 18.07 1.76
C ASP A 115 -1.78 16.85 1.09
N ARG A 116 -1.61 16.70 -0.22
CA ARG A 116 -2.13 15.57 -0.97
C ARG A 116 -1.34 14.30 -0.66
N ALA A 117 -0.01 14.40 -0.58
CA ALA A 117 0.85 13.30 -0.14
C ALA A 117 0.52 12.88 1.30
N ARG A 118 0.24 13.84 2.20
CA ARG A 118 -0.19 13.57 3.57
C ARG A 118 -1.51 12.80 3.62
N GLN A 119 -2.51 13.23 2.84
CA GLN A 119 -3.80 12.53 2.77
C GLN A 119 -3.65 11.10 2.25
N LEU A 120 -2.84 10.90 1.21
CA LEU A 120 -2.55 9.58 0.67
C LEU A 120 -1.78 8.70 1.66
N ALA A 121 -0.78 9.26 2.35
CA ALA A 121 -0.06 8.55 3.40
C ALA A 121 -1.01 8.08 4.51
N THR A 122 -1.87 8.96 5.02
CA THR A 122 -2.87 8.61 6.04
C THR A 122 -3.80 7.49 5.55
N LYS A 123 -4.32 7.63 4.32
CA LYS A 123 -5.22 6.63 3.75
C LYS A 123 -4.54 5.29 3.54
N HIS A 124 -3.34 5.26 2.94
CA HIS A 124 -2.67 4.00 2.58
C HIS A 124 -2.01 3.31 3.78
N PHE A 125 -1.56 4.07 4.79
CA PHE A 125 -0.80 3.49 5.91
C PHE A 125 -1.67 3.18 7.14
N LEU A 126 -2.87 3.78 7.21
CA LEU A 126 -3.69 3.66 8.42
C LEU A 126 -5.18 3.47 8.07
N THR A 127 -5.86 4.52 7.62
CA THR A 127 -7.34 4.53 7.62
C THR A 127 -7.92 3.54 6.61
N GLY A 128 -7.41 3.47 5.38
CA GLY A 128 -7.94 2.58 4.35
C GLY A 128 -7.76 1.10 4.69
N LEU A 129 -6.63 0.74 5.30
CA LEU A 129 -6.40 -0.63 5.77
C LEU A 129 -7.35 -0.99 6.91
N THR A 130 -7.51 -0.09 7.89
CA THR A 130 -8.43 -0.30 9.01
C THR A 130 -9.88 -0.38 8.53
N GLU A 131 -10.32 0.48 7.62
CA GLU A 131 -11.67 0.46 7.03
C GLU A 131 -11.93 -0.87 6.30
N MET A 132 -10.97 -1.35 5.51
CA MET A 132 -11.09 -2.62 4.80
C MET A 132 -11.22 -3.79 5.77
N PHE A 133 -10.36 -3.88 6.79
CA PHE A 133 -10.45 -4.96 7.77
C PHE A 133 -11.67 -4.85 8.68
N THR A 134 -12.18 -3.64 8.94
CA THR A 134 -13.47 -3.44 9.62
C THR A 134 -14.60 -4.12 8.83
N TYR A 135 -14.66 -3.89 7.52
CA TYR A 135 -15.63 -4.55 6.63
C TYR A 135 -15.47 -6.07 6.63
N ILE A 136 -14.24 -6.56 6.54
CA ILE A 136 -13.95 -8.00 6.53
C ILE A 136 -14.37 -8.65 7.84
N PHE A 137 -14.00 -8.06 8.99
CA PHE A 137 -14.31 -8.64 10.30
C PHE A 137 -15.80 -8.58 10.62
N ASP A 138 -16.50 -7.50 10.27
CA ASP A 138 -17.96 -7.42 10.37
C ASP A 138 -18.62 -8.54 9.54
N GLY A 139 -18.14 -8.76 8.31
CA GLY A 139 -18.62 -9.84 7.45
C GLY A 139 -18.30 -11.24 8.00
N MET A 140 -17.12 -11.46 8.58
CA MET A 140 -16.75 -12.74 9.19
C MET A 140 -17.53 -13.01 10.49
N MET A 141 -17.83 -11.99 11.28
CA MET A 141 -18.72 -12.10 12.45
C MET A 141 -20.14 -12.52 12.04
N LYS A 142 -20.68 -11.93 10.95
CA LYS A 142 -21.99 -12.31 10.40
C LYS A 142 -22.04 -13.74 9.84
N LYS A 143 -20.88 -14.33 9.54
CA LYS A 143 -20.72 -15.74 9.15
C LYS A 143 -20.39 -16.67 10.33
N ASP A 144 -20.42 -16.18 11.55
CA ASP A 144 -20.03 -16.90 12.78
C ASP A 144 -18.59 -17.47 12.75
N LEU A 145 -17.69 -16.84 11.96
CA LEU A 145 -16.27 -17.21 11.87
C LEU A 145 -15.42 -16.52 12.94
N LEU A 146 -15.79 -15.31 13.34
CA LEU A 146 -15.16 -14.55 14.42
C LEU A 146 -16.16 -14.31 15.56
N ARG A 147 -15.66 -14.27 16.78
CA ARG A 147 -16.46 -13.86 17.94
C ARG A 147 -17.03 -12.47 17.74
N ASN A 148 -18.27 -12.28 18.19
CA ASN A 148 -18.91 -10.96 18.14
C ASN A 148 -18.15 -9.96 19.03
N ASP A 149 -17.65 -8.89 18.43
CA ASP A 149 -16.88 -7.82 19.07
C ASP A 149 -17.05 -6.53 18.24
N ASP A 150 -16.38 -5.44 18.62
CA ASP A 150 -16.34 -4.22 17.80
C ASP A 150 -15.37 -4.42 16.61
N PRO A 151 -15.89 -4.47 15.37
CA PRO A 151 -15.05 -4.75 14.21
C PRO A 151 -14.03 -3.63 13.93
N GLN A 152 -14.29 -2.37 14.35
CA GLN A 152 -13.33 -1.28 14.20
C GLN A 152 -12.15 -1.45 15.15
N ILE A 153 -12.41 -1.79 16.40
CA ILE A 153 -11.36 -2.01 17.40
C ILE A 153 -10.51 -3.21 17.00
N LEU A 154 -11.14 -4.31 16.57
CA LEU A 154 -10.40 -5.49 16.09
C LEU A 154 -9.58 -5.18 14.84
N ALA A 155 -10.13 -4.45 13.87
CA ALA A 155 -9.41 -4.05 12.67
C ALA A 155 -8.20 -3.18 13.00
N PHE A 156 -8.35 -2.21 13.89
CA PHE A 156 -7.24 -1.38 14.34
C PHE A 156 -6.16 -2.21 15.06
N ALA A 157 -6.55 -3.06 16.00
CA ALA A 157 -5.63 -3.93 16.73
C ALA A 157 -4.88 -4.91 15.80
N TYR A 158 -5.55 -5.41 14.76
CA TYR A 158 -4.97 -6.31 13.78
C TYR A 158 -4.02 -5.60 12.81
N THR A 159 -4.38 -4.44 12.30
CA THR A 159 -3.63 -3.76 11.23
C THR A 159 -2.45 -2.94 11.75
N ALA A 160 -2.49 -2.42 12.97
CA ALA A 160 -1.45 -1.57 13.51
C ALA A 160 -0.06 -2.27 13.61
N PRO A 161 0.08 -3.48 14.19
CA PRO A 161 1.37 -4.18 14.22
C PRO A 161 1.84 -4.58 12.81
N ILE A 162 0.94 -4.95 11.90
CA ILE A 162 1.26 -5.27 10.50
C ILE A 162 1.86 -4.03 9.81
N SER A 163 1.20 -2.88 9.92
CA SER A 163 1.72 -1.61 9.37
C SER A 163 3.09 -1.24 9.95
N ALA A 164 3.30 -1.42 11.25
CA ALA A 164 4.58 -1.15 11.89
C ALA A 164 5.71 -2.03 11.32
N LEU A 165 5.46 -3.33 11.10
CA LEU A 165 6.42 -4.27 10.52
C LEU A 165 6.68 -3.99 9.04
N ILE A 166 5.68 -3.59 8.27
CA ILE A 166 5.86 -3.15 6.87
C ILE A 166 6.78 -1.93 6.82
N HIS A 167 6.58 -0.94 7.69
CA HIS A 167 7.46 0.21 7.77
C HIS A 167 8.89 -0.13 8.26
N LEU A 168 9.05 -1.20 9.03
CA LEU A 168 10.37 -1.73 9.37
C LEU A 168 11.07 -2.24 8.10
N CYS A 169 10.39 -2.97 7.22
CA CYS A 169 10.95 -3.46 5.95
C CYS A 169 11.47 -2.32 5.04
N ASP A 170 10.83 -1.15 5.09
CA ASP A 170 11.31 0.01 4.31
C ASP A 170 12.62 0.60 4.84
N ARG A 171 12.84 0.51 6.15
CA ARG A 171 14.04 1.03 6.83
C ARG A 171 15.17 0.01 6.89
N GLU A 172 14.84 -1.24 7.09
CA GLU A 172 15.74 -2.38 7.30
C GLU A 172 15.33 -3.54 6.37
N PRO A 173 15.61 -3.44 5.04
CA PRO A 173 15.17 -4.43 4.06
C PRO A 173 15.64 -5.86 4.34
N GLU A 174 16.77 -6.01 5.03
CA GLU A 174 17.32 -7.30 5.46
C GLU A 174 16.41 -8.03 6.47
N LYS A 175 15.51 -7.32 7.14
CA LYS A 175 14.54 -7.89 8.10
C LYS A 175 13.21 -8.29 7.46
N THR A 176 13.06 -8.14 6.13
CA THR A 176 11.78 -8.39 5.46
C THR A 176 11.27 -9.81 5.66
N ALA A 177 12.14 -10.83 5.55
CA ALA A 177 11.75 -12.23 5.76
C ALA A 177 11.25 -12.49 7.18
N ASP A 178 11.93 -11.94 8.18
CA ASP A 178 11.55 -12.07 9.60
C ASP A 178 10.23 -11.34 9.87
N ALA A 179 10.05 -10.14 9.32
CA ALA A 179 8.82 -9.37 9.46
C ALA A 179 7.61 -10.10 8.85
N ILE A 180 7.75 -10.69 7.66
CA ILE A 180 6.70 -11.52 7.03
C ILE A 180 6.34 -12.71 7.94
N SER A 181 7.35 -13.40 8.46
CA SER A 181 7.15 -14.54 9.38
C SER A 181 6.41 -14.12 10.66
N GLN A 182 6.77 -12.97 11.23
CA GLN A 182 6.10 -12.41 12.41
C GLN A 182 4.64 -12.02 12.10
N ILE A 183 4.37 -11.42 10.95
CA ILE A 183 3.01 -11.05 10.55
C ILE A 183 2.15 -12.30 10.37
N LYS A 184 2.69 -13.34 9.74
CA LYS A 184 1.99 -14.61 9.59
C LYS A 184 1.66 -15.23 10.94
N ALA A 185 2.65 -15.37 11.82
CA ALA A 185 2.47 -15.91 13.17
C ALA A 185 1.47 -15.07 14.00
N PHE A 186 1.51 -13.75 13.88
CA PHE A 186 0.54 -12.85 14.49
C PHE A 186 -0.88 -13.10 13.94
N SER A 187 -1.04 -13.28 12.63
CA SER A 187 -2.34 -13.55 12.01
C SER A 187 -2.91 -14.90 12.46
N GLU A 188 -2.06 -15.94 12.54
CA GLU A 188 -2.43 -17.26 13.07
C GLU A 188 -2.83 -17.18 14.55
N HIS A 189 -2.09 -16.42 15.34
CA HIS A 189 -2.44 -16.16 16.73
C HIS A 189 -3.77 -15.41 16.86
N PHE A 190 -3.98 -14.38 16.04
CA PHE A 190 -5.23 -13.61 16.05
C PHE A 190 -6.44 -14.53 15.80
N VAL A 191 -6.40 -15.38 14.79
CA VAL A 191 -7.50 -16.30 14.50
C VAL A 191 -7.67 -17.37 15.59
N SER A 192 -6.61 -17.77 16.29
CA SER A 192 -6.74 -18.69 17.44
C SER A 192 -7.41 -18.04 18.64
N VAL A 193 -7.29 -16.71 18.78
CA VAL A 193 -7.90 -15.96 19.90
C VAL A 193 -9.33 -15.54 19.59
N TYR A 194 -9.60 -15.05 18.37
CA TYR A 194 -10.87 -14.44 17.99
C TYR A 194 -11.73 -15.35 17.09
N GLY A 195 -11.16 -16.41 16.54
CA GLY A 195 -11.91 -17.37 15.74
C GLY A 195 -12.95 -18.14 16.55
N GLN A 196 -14.04 -18.50 15.89
CA GLN A 196 -15.01 -19.47 16.39
C GLN A 196 -14.76 -20.77 15.63
N GLU A 197 -14.48 -21.85 16.35
CA GLU A 197 -14.58 -23.19 15.79
C GLU A 197 -16.05 -23.43 15.44
N ASN A 198 -16.34 -23.77 14.18
CA ASN A 198 -17.64 -24.31 13.82
C ASN A 198 -17.88 -25.53 14.73
N ARG A 199 -18.69 -25.37 15.76
CA ARG A 199 -19.24 -26.52 16.48
C ARG A 199 -20.16 -27.22 15.47
N SER A 200 -19.58 -28.15 14.73
CA SER A 200 -20.35 -29.17 14.01
C SER A 200 -21.16 -29.92 15.07
N GLU A 201 -22.46 -29.64 15.14
CA GLU A 201 -23.43 -30.49 15.84
C GLU A 201 -23.53 -31.83 15.15
#